data_489d1bf46abd38c044d9f503a8f9ae24
#
_entry.id   489d1bf46abd38c044d9f503a8f9ae24
#
_cell.length_a   1.000
_cell.length_b   1.000
_cell.length_c   1.000
_cell.angle_alpha   90.00
_cell.angle_beta   90.00
_cell.angle_gamma   90.00
#
_symmetry.space_group_name_H-M   'P 1'
#
loop_
_entity.id
_entity.type
_entity.pdbx_description
1 polymer ?
#
loop_
_entity_poly.entity_id
_entity_poly.type
_entity_poly.pdbx_seq_one_letter_code
_entity_poly.pdbx_strand_id
1 'polypeptide(L)'
;SDFIKEKHRTPFNIGRAIELTGFQLAEAQPLAQGLKKKSNNPMAIMDAILYWTGGQPFLTQKLCKLILHDDGVIPENGIGEWVGKFVQLMVIDNWESRDEPEHLKTIRDRILRGDERLKGRLLAIYKQIIEGENLSLVKTVNMSEQVYLRLSGLVVEQQSNLKVYNRIYESSFNLDWVNRELKNLRPDFYHTAFCDWFNSNCEDNSQLLRGENLGDVLAWAEGKSLRDRDYQCISS
;
A
#
# COMPACT_ATOMS: atom_id res chain seq x y z
N SER A 1 24.98 29.31 5.60
CA SER A 1 23.56 29.14 6.00
C SER A 1 22.60 30.07 5.23
N ASP A 2 23.01 30.72 4.13
CA ASP A 2 22.21 31.68 3.36
C ASP A 2 21.66 31.15 2.02
N PHE A 3 21.77 29.85 1.76
CA PHE A 3 21.39 29.27 0.47
C PHE A 3 19.90 28.96 0.29
N ILE A 4 19.04 29.23 1.29
CA ILE A 4 17.60 28.83 1.26
C ILE A 4 16.64 30.03 1.23
N LYS A 5 17.12 31.28 1.25
CA LYS A 5 16.23 32.45 1.37
C LYS A 5 15.68 33.03 0.06
N GLU A 6 16.15 32.62 -1.10
CA GLU A 6 15.57 33.09 -2.37
C GLU A 6 14.92 31.91 -3.12
N LYS A 7 13.60 31.82 -3.05
CA LYS A 7 12.77 30.85 -3.82
C LYS A 7 12.94 30.94 -5.35
N HIS A 8 13.74 31.89 -5.85
CA HIS A 8 13.96 32.16 -7.28
C HIS A 8 15.36 31.80 -7.78
N ARG A 9 16.26 31.24 -6.94
CA ARG A 9 17.64 30.94 -7.32
C ARG A 9 18.13 29.55 -6.92
N THR A 10 17.31 28.54 -7.09
CA THR A 10 17.82 27.16 -7.03
C THR A 10 18.25 26.72 -8.44
N PRO A 11 19.44 26.11 -8.61
CA PRO A 11 19.92 25.62 -9.91
C PRO A 11 19.02 24.56 -10.55
N PHE A 12 17.95 24.15 -9.88
CA PHE A 12 16.95 23.19 -10.36
C PHE A 12 15.73 23.81 -11.06
N ASN A 13 15.65 25.15 -11.20
CA ASN A 13 14.56 25.82 -11.91
C ASN A 13 14.67 25.77 -13.44
N ILE A 14 15.60 25.00 -14.01
CA ILE A 14 15.79 24.84 -15.45
C ILE A 14 14.95 23.66 -16.01
N GLY A 15 14.37 22.84 -15.14
CA GLY A 15 13.52 21.71 -15.52
C GLY A 15 12.04 22.10 -15.59
N ARG A 16 11.36 21.68 -16.65
CA ARG A 16 9.90 21.70 -16.70
C ARG A 16 9.40 20.55 -15.83
N ALA A 17 8.54 20.83 -14.85
CA ALA A 17 7.89 19.79 -14.07
C ALA A 17 7.06 18.88 -15.01
N ILE A 18 7.38 17.60 -15.06
CA ILE A 18 6.62 16.62 -15.79
C ILE A 18 5.84 15.81 -14.75
N GLU A 19 4.53 15.88 -14.81
CA GLU A 19 3.65 15.02 -14.01
C GLU A 19 3.57 13.66 -14.70
N LEU A 20 4.07 12.63 -14.03
CA LEU A 20 3.96 11.25 -14.51
C LEU A 20 2.59 10.70 -14.11
N THR A 21 1.71 10.62 -15.07
CA THR A 21 0.39 9.96 -14.93
C THR A 21 0.49 8.49 -15.30
N GLY A 22 -0.53 7.70 -14.94
CA GLY A 22 -0.65 6.31 -15.42
C GLY A 22 -0.87 6.26 -16.94
N PHE A 23 -0.57 5.12 -17.56
CA PHE A 23 -0.81 4.89 -18.98
C PHE A 23 -2.26 5.13 -19.36
N GLN A 24 -2.45 5.91 -20.41
CA GLN A 24 -3.72 6.01 -21.08
C GLN A 24 -3.83 4.96 -22.19
N LEU A 25 -5.05 4.62 -22.63
CA LEU A 25 -5.30 3.59 -23.64
C LEU A 25 -4.49 3.82 -24.91
N ALA A 26 -4.39 5.07 -25.35
CA ALA A 26 -3.61 5.42 -26.54
C ALA A 26 -2.10 5.16 -26.37
N GLU A 27 -1.57 5.39 -25.18
CA GLU A 27 -0.15 5.18 -24.86
C GLU A 27 0.16 3.68 -24.65
N ALA A 28 -0.84 2.90 -24.23
CA ALA A 28 -0.71 1.46 -24.00
C ALA A 28 -0.81 0.61 -25.29
N GLN A 29 -1.03 1.22 -26.47
CA GLN A 29 -1.12 0.50 -27.74
C GLN A 29 0.06 -0.46 -28.01
N PRO A 30 1.33 -0.12 -27.75
CA PRO A 30 2.44 -1.05 -27.97
C PRO A 30 2.30 -2.32 -27.09
N LEU A 31 1.82 -2.18 -25.85
CA LEU A 31 1.55 -3.32 -24.96
C LEU A 31 0.38 -4.16 -25.47
N ALA A 32 -0.67 -3.53 -25.96
CA ALA A 32 -1.81 -4.22 -26.56
C ALA A 32 -1.43 -5.03 -27.80
N GLN A 33 -0.50 -4.52 -28.63
CA GLN A 33 -0.01 -5.29 -29.77
C GLN A 33 0.65 -6.61 -29.36
N GLY A 34 1.34 -6.65 -28.23
CA GLY A 34 1.90 -7.88 -27.66
C GLY A 34 0.82 -8.93 -27.37
N LEU A 35 -0.40 -8.52 -27.01
CA LEU A 35 -1.52 -9.38 -26.67
C LEU A 35 -2.26 -9.99 -27.88
N LYS A 36 -1.94 -9.59 -29.11
CA LYS A 36 -2.53 -10.14 -30.34
C LYS A 36 -2.37 -11.67 -30.46
N LYS A 37 -1.35 -12.23 -29.81
CA LYS A 37 -1.14 -13.69 -29.79
C LYS A 37 -2.20 -14.43 -28.95
N LYS A 38 -2.91 -13.72 -28.10
CA LYS A 38 -3.88 -14.30 -27.14
C LYS A 38 -5.34 -14.03 -27.51
N SER A 39 -5.62 -12.97 -28.26
CA SER A 39 -6.97 -12.60 -28.61
C SER A 39 -7.02 -11.79 -29.90
N ASN A 40 -8.13 -11.92 -30.62
CA ASN A 40 -8.45 -11.08 -31.78
C ASN A 40 -8.83 -9.64 -31.37
N ASN A 41 -9.11 -9.41 -30.09
CA ASN A 41 -9.43 -8.08 -29.56
C ASN A 41 -8.47 -7.66 -28.42
N PRO A 42 -7.19 -7.41 -28.72
CA PRO A 42 -6.18 -7.05 -27.72
C PRO A 42 -6.44 -5.70 -27.06
N MET A 43 -7.17 -4.79 -27.74
CA MET A 43 -7.52 -3.50 -27.16
C MET A 43 -8.54 -3.61 -26.04
N ALA A 44 -9.52 -4.52 -26.16
CA ALA A 44 -10.47 -4.77 -25.08
C ALA A 44 -9.79 -5.39 -23.84
N ILE A 45 -8.77 -6.23 -24.05
CA ILE A 45 -7.97 -6.75 -22.94
C ILE A 45 -7.21 -5.59 -22.28
N MET A 46 -6.58 -4.72 -23.07
CA MET A 46 -5.82 -3.58 -22.56
C MET A 46 -6.71 -2.62 -21.79
N ASP A 47 -7.89 -2.31 -22.30
CA ASP A 47 -8.87 -1.46 -21.61
C ASP A 47 -9.26 -2.05 -20.25
N ALA A 48 -9.53 -3.35 -20.20
CA ALA A 48 -9.83 -4.04 -18.94
C ALA A 48 -8.60 -4.05 -17.97
N ILE A 49 -7.38 -4.20 -18.47
CA ILE A 49 -6.16 -4.09 -17.66
C ILE A 49 -6.05 -2.68 -17.07
N LEU A 50 -6.22 -1.64 -17.89
CA LEU A 50 -6.14 -0.25 -17.45
C LEU A 50 -7.23 0.10 -16.43
N TYR A 51 -8.44 -0.47 -16.58
CA TYR A 51 -9.52 -0.34 -15.60
C TYR A 51 -9.11 -0.84 -14.20
N TRP A 52 -8.35 -1.93 -14.13
CA TRP A 52 -7.87 -2.48 -12.87
C TRP A 52 -6.63 -1.78 -12.33
N THR A 53 -5.70 -1.40 -13.20
CA THR A 53 -4.40 -0.84 -12.81
C THR A 53 -4.39 0.68 -12.68
N GLY A 54 -5.44 1.38 -13.16
CA GLY A 54 -5.43 2.83 -13.27
C GLY A 54 -4.27 3.34 -14.15
N GLY A 55 -3.76 2.49 -15.05
CA GLY A 55 -2.60 2.81 -15.88
C GLY A 55 -1.25 2.73 -15.14
N GLN A 56 -1.20 2.26 -13.88
CA GLN A 56 0.05 2.12 -13.13
C GLN A 56 1.03 1.25 -13.93
N PRO A 57 2.22 1.78 -14.29
CA PRO A 57 3.07 1.15 -15.31
C PRO A 57 3.51 -0.27 -14.96
N PHE A 58 3.94 -0.51 -13.73
CA PHE A 58 4.39 -1.82 -13.30
C PHE A 58 3.26 -2.86 -13.33
N LEU A 59 2.09 -2.53 -12.73
CA LEU A 59 0.95 -3.44 -12.70
C LEU A 59 0.40 -3.72 -14.09
N THR A 60 0.34 -2.70 -14.96
CA THR A 60 -0.10 -2.84 -16.34
C THR A 60 0.79 -3.83 -17.10
N GLN A 61 2.11 -3.66 -17.00
CA GLN A 61 3.07 -4.58 -17.63
C GLN A 61 3.04 -5.98 -17.00
N LYS A 62 2.94 -6.07 -15.66
CA LYS A 62 2.82 -7.35 -14.94
C LYS A 62 1.61 -8.14 -15.44
N LEU A 63 0.43 -7.50 -15.55
CA LEU A 63 -0.78 -8.16 -16.05
C LEU A 63 -0.65 -8.58 -17.50
N CYS A 64 -0.11 -7.72 -18.39
CA CYS A 64 0.15 -8.11 -19.77
C CYS A 64 1.05 -9.36 -19.84
N LYS A 65 2.12 -9.40 -19.04
CA LYS A 65 3.03 -10.53 -18.98
C LYS A 65 2.35 -11.79 -18.44
N LEU A 66 1.57 -11.70 -17.38
CA LEU A 66 0.84 -12.83 -16.80
C LEU A 66 -0.15 -13.41 -17.82
N ILE A 67 -0.94 -12.56 -18.49
CA ILE A 67 -1.91 -13.00 -19.53
C ILE A 67 -1.20 -13.67 -20.71
N LEU A 68 -0.02 -13.19 -21.11
CA LEU A 68 0.74 -13.79 -22.20
C LEU A 68 1.26 -15.19 -21.86
N HIS A 69 1.56 -15.46 -20.58
CA HIS A 69 2.09 -16.76 -20.13
C HIS A 69 0.99 -17.71 -19.62
N ASP A 70 -0.24 -17.25 -19.51
CA ASP A 70 -1.37 -18.07 -19.12
C ASP A 70 -1.81 -18.94 -20.29
N ASP A 71 -2.04 -20.24 -20.08
CA ASP A 71 -2.48 -21.16 -21.13
C ASP A 71 -3.99 -21.14 -21.36
N GLY A 72 -4.73 -20.35 -20.58
CA GLY A 72 -6.17 -20.20 -20.67
C GLY A 72 -6.61 -19.52 -21.97
N VAL A 73 -7.80 -19.89 -22.43
CA VAL A 73 -8.45 -19.28 -23.59
C VAL A 73 -9.22 -18.04 -23.14
N ILE A 74 -8.91 -16.90 -23.75
CA ILE A 74 -9.65 -15.65 -23.52
C ILE A 74 -10.95 -15.70 -24.32
N PRO A 75 -12.12 -15.54 -23.70
CA PRO A 75 -13.39 -15.57 -24.39
C PRO A 75 -13.54 -14.37 -25.34
N GLU A 76 -14.22 -14.55 -26.46
CA GLU A 76 -14.50 -13.44 -27.39
C GLU A 76 -15.45 -12.39 -26.78
N ASN A 77 -16.39 -12.85 -25.94
CA ASN A 77 -17.33 -12.00 -25.21
C ASN A 77 -17.01 -12.04 -23.70
N GLY A 78 -17.23 -10.93 -23.00
CA GLY A 78 -16.99 -10.87 -21.55
C GLY A 78 -15.51 -10.75 -21.15
N ILE A 79 -14.66 -10.21 -22.03
CA ILE A 79 -13.21 -9.99 -21.77
C ILE A 79 -12.98 -9.28 -20.44
N GLY A 80 -13.77 -8.24 -20.14
CA GLY A 80 -13.63 -7.49 -18.89
C GLY A 80 -13.88 -8.34 -17.65
N GLU A 81 -14.88 -9.23 -17.69
CA GLU A 81 -15.16 -10.15 -16.58
C GLU A 81 -14.04 -11.19 -16.44
N TRP A 82 -13.57 -11.73 -17.57
CA TRP A 82 -12.44 -12.68 -17.56
C TRP A 82 -11.18 -12.05 -16.97
N VAL A 83 -10.82 -10.84 -17.42
CA VAL A 83 -9.67 -10.10 -16.86
C VAL A 83 -9.88 -9.83 -15.38
N GLY A 84 -11.08 -9.48 -14.94
CA GLY A 84 -11.40 -9.28 -13.53
C GLY A 84 -11.15 -10.53 -12.68
N LYS A 85 -11.64 -11.70 -13.13
CA LYS A 85 -11.37 -12.98 -12.46
C LYS A 85 -9.88 -13.33 -12.45
N PHE A 86 -9.21 -13.06 -13.57
CA PHE A 86 -7.77 -13.27 -13.69
C PHE A 86 -6.96 -12.41 -12.73
N VAL A 87 -7.28 -11.12 -12.62
CA VAL A 87 -6.64 -10.20 -11.66
C VAL A 87 -6.89 -10.65 -10.24
N GLN A 88 -8.13 -11.04 -9.91
CA GLN A 88 -8.46 -11.54 -8.59
C GLN A 88 -7.59 -12.75 -8.21
N LEU A 89 -7.53 -13.75 -9.08
CA LEU A 89 -6.80 -15.00 -8.82
C LEU A 89 -5.28 -14.82 -8.81
N MET A 90 -4.75 -14.04 -9.77
CA MET A 90 -3.31 -13.99 -10.02
C MET A 90 -2.59 -12.88 -9.27
N VAL A 91 -3.30 -11.83 -8.85
CA VAL A 91 -2.68 -10.64 -8.25
C VAL A 91 -3.23 -10.34 -6.85
N ILE A 92 -4.55 -10.47 -6.63
CA ILE A 92 -5.18 -10.06 -5.36
C ILE A 92 -5.19 -11.20 -4.35
N ASP A 93 -5.61 -12.40 -4.78
CA ASP A 93 -5.71 -13.53 -3.86
C ASP A 93 -4.33 -13.93 -3.32
N ASN A 94 -4.21 -13.96 -2.00
CA ASN A 94 -2.98 -14.32 -1.29
C ASN A 94 -1.75 -13.46 -1.70
N TRP A 95 -1.96 -12.19 -2.07
CA TRP A 95 -0.90 -11.29 -2.52
C TRP A 95 0.26 -11.19 -1.51
N GLU A 96 -0.01 -11.25 -0.21
CA GLU A 96 1.02 -11.16 0.82
C GLU A 96 2.10 -12.27 0.71
N SER A 97 1.74 -13.43 0.17
CA SER A 97 2.68 -14.53 -0.08
C SER A 97 3.16 -14.61 -1.53
N ARG A 98 2.34 -14.20 -2.50
CA ARG A 98 2.53 -14.46 -3.94
C ARG A 98 2.98 -13.25 -4.77
N ASP A 99 3.14 -12.06 -4.16
CA ASP A 99 3.53 -10.85 -4.89
C ASP A 99 4.99 -10.94 -5.37
N GLU A 100 5.16 -11.48 -6.57
CA GLU A 100 6.45 -11.64 -7.25
C GLU A 100 6.35 -11.12 -8.68
N PRO A 101 7.23 -10.22 -9.15
CA PRO A 101 8.16 -9.44 -8.32
C PRO A 101 7.41 -8.49 -7.35
N GLU A 102 8.02 -8.22 -6.21
CA GLU A 102 7.38 -7.48 -5.11
C GLU A 102 6.97 -6.06 -5.49
N HIS A 103 5.70 -5.77 -5.38
CA HIS A 103 5.13 -4.45 -5.60
C HIS A 103 4.12 -4.06 -4.52
N LEU A 104 3.12 -4.89 -4.28
CA LEU A 104 2.15 -4.69 -3.20
C LEU A 104 2.83 -4.78 -1.84
N LYS A 105 3.72 -5.74 -1.66
CA LYS A 105 4.56 -5.84 -0.44
C LYS A 105 5.38 -4.58 -0.22
N THR A 106 5.98 -4.01 -1.28
CA THR A 106 6.73 -2.76 -1.18
C THR A 106 5.85 -1.60 -0.69
N ILE A 107 4.60 -1.50 -1.17
CA ILE A 107 3.65 -0.48 -0.72
C ILE A 107 3.27 -0.72 0.74
N ARG A 108 2.91 -1.95 1.11
CA ARG A 108 2.64 -2.35 2.49
C ARG A 108 3.78 -1.93 3.42
N ASP A 109 5.00 -2.31 3.07
CA ASP A 109 6.18 -2.07 3.90
C ASP A 109 6.48 -0.57 4.05
N ARG A 110 6.17 0.24 3.04
CA ARG A 110 6.26 1.71 3.15
C ARG A 110 5.25 2.27 4.15
N ILE A 111 4.01 1.77 4.14
CA ILE A 111 2.95 2.23 5.05
C ILE A 111 3.23 1.78 6.48
N LEU A 112 3.70 0.54 6.65
CA LEU A 112 3.99 -0.06 7.94
C LEU A 112 5.41 0.25 8.44
N ARG A 113 6.14 1.14 7.76
CA ARG A 113 7.46 1.61 8.20
C ARG A 113 7.33 2.72 9.25
N GLY A 114 8.22 2.69 10.24
CA GLY A 114 8.26 3.71 11.29
C GLY A 114 7.72 3.20 12.62
N ASP A 115 7.48 4.14 13.54
CA ASP A 115 6.92 3.83 14.86
C ASP A 115 5.43 3.47 14.81
N GLU A 116 4.91 2.87 15.88
CA GLU A 116 3.53 2.40 15.95
C GLU A 116 2.51 3.57 15.85
N ARG A 117 2.86 4.76 16.35
CA ARG A 117 1.97 5.94 16.29
C ARG A 117 1.82 6.44 14.87
N LEU A 118 2.94 6.50 14.11
CA LEU A 118 2.89 6.89 12.70
C LEU A 118 2.08 5.87 11.89
N LYS A 119 2.33 4.57 12.07
CA LYS A 119 1.55 3.50 11.41
C LYS A 119 0.06 3.64 11.70
N GLY A 120 -0.31 3.82 12.99
CA GLY A 120 -1.70 3.99 13.40
C GLY A 120 -2.37 5.17 12.70
N ARG A 121 -1.69 6.33 12.63
CA ARG A 121 -2.21 7.51 11.94
C ARG A 121 -2.36 7.28 10.44
N LEU A 122 -1.35 6.70 9.77
CA LEU A 122 -1.41 6.40 8.34
C LEU A 122 -2.55 5.45 8.00
N LEU A 123 -2.73 4.38 8.78
CA LEU A 123 -3.81 3.42 8.61
C LEU A 123 -5.18 4.05 8.87
N ALA A 124 -5.31 4.90 9.90
CA ALA A 124 -6.55 5.60 10.20
C ALA A 124 -6.96 6.57 9.08
N ILE A 125 -6.00 7.35 8.54
CA ILE A 125 -6.25 8.24 7.40
C ILE A 125 -6.63 7.42 6.16
N TYR A 126 -5.91 6.34 5.88
CA TYR A 126 -6.20 5.48 4.75
C TYR A 126 -7.58 4.83 4.86
N LYS A 127 -8.00 4.44 6.06
CA LYS A 127 -9.35 3.95 6.34
C LYS A 127 -10.42 4.97 5.92
N GLN A 128 -10.27 6.23 6.33
CA GLN A 128 -11.18 7.31 5.95
C GLN A 128 -11.23 7.52 4.43
N ILE A 129 -10.09 7.38 3.73
CA ILE A 129 -10.04 7.47 2.27
C ILE A 129 -10.86 6.35 1.61
N ILE A 130 -10.76 5.11 2.10
CA ILE A 130 -11.54 3.96 1.57
C ILE A 130 -13.03 4.15 1.85
N GLU A 131 -13.39 4.64 3.03
CA GLU A 131 -14.78 4.89 3.45
C GLU A 131 -15.41 6.07 2.71
N GLY A 132 -14.65 6.77 1.87
CA GLY A 132 -15.14 7.88 1.06
C GLY A 132 -15.36 9.17 1.84
N GLU A 133 -14.79 9.28 3.03
CA GLU A 133 -14.87 10.50 3.83
C GLU A 133 -14.12 11.66 3.16
N ASN A 134 -14.74 12.83 3.17
CA ASN A 134 -14.19 14.03 2.55
C ASN A 134 -13.07 14.59 3.44
N LEU A 135 -11.83 14.20 3.21
CA LEU A 135 -10.67 14.62 4.00
C LEU A 135 -10.39 16.13 3.93
N SER A 136 -10.96 16.84 2.94
CA SER A 136 -10.90 18.31 2.86
C SER A 136 -11.55 19.01 4.06
N LEU A 137 -12.46 18.31 4.78
CA LEU A 137 -13.13 18.80 5.99
C LEU A 137 -12.39 18.44 7.27
N VAL A 138 -11.45 17.50 7.23
CA VAL A 138 -10.68 17.07 8.41
C VAL A 138 -9.48 17.98 8.58
N LYS A 139 -9.69 19.14 9.22
CA LYS A 139 -8.62 20.10 9.58
C LYS A 139 -7.52 19.53 10.50
N THR A 140 -7.65 18.29 10.94
CA THR A 140 -6.75 17.59 11.87
C THR A 140 -5.75 16.65 11.19
N VAL A 141 -5.87 16.41 9.88
CA VAL A 141 -4.90 15.54 9.19
C VAL A 141 -3.65 16.35 8.88
N ASN A 142 -2.55 16.01 9.53
CA ASN A 142 -1.26 16.62 9.27
C ASN A 142 -0.89 16.46 7.80
N MET A 143 -0.46 17.54 7.18
CA MET A 143 -0.01 17.54 5.77
C MET A 143 1.11 16.51 5.52
N SER A 144 1.89 16.17 6.57
CA SER A 144 2.97 15.19 6.51
C SER A 144 2.48 13.77 6.26
N GLU A 145 1.41 13.32 6.91
CA GLU A 145 0.86 11.97 6.73
C GLU A 145 0.21 11.79 5.35
N GLN A 146 -0.47 12.83 4.85
CA GLN A 146 -1.00 12.81 3.48
C GLN A 146 0.10 12.68 2.44
N VAL A 147 1.19 13.45 2.60
CA VAL A 147 2.37 13.35 1.74
C VAL A 147 2.98 11.95 1.84
N TYR A 148 3.05 11.37 3.04
CA TYR A 148 3.59 10.03 3.24
C TYR A 148 2.77 8.96 2.50
N LEU A 149 1.43 9.01 2.59
CA LEU A 149 0.54 8.11 1.87
C LEU A 149 0.68 8.28 0.34
N ARG A 150 0.81 9.50 -0.16
CA ARG A 150 1.06 9.75 -1.59
C ARG A 150 2.42 9.20 -2.04
N LEU A 151 3.47 9.40 -1.24
CA LEU A 151 4.82 8.89 -1.53
C LEU A 151 4.90 7.36 -1.43
N SER A 152 4.02 6.71 -0.68
CA SER A 152 3.92 5.25 -0.68
C SER A 152 3.47 4.71 -2.04
N GLY A 153 2.78 5.51 -2.84
CA GLY A 153 2.17 5.15 -4.11
C GLY A 153 0.76 4.57 -3.98
N LEU A 154 0.23 4.42 -2.76
CA LEU A 154 -1.09 3.83 -2.51
C LEU A 154 -2.23 4.75 -2.91
N VAL A 155 -2.07 6.06 -2.67
CA VAL A 155 -3.09 7.06 -2.93
C VAL A 155 -2.60 8.14 -3.89
N VAL A 156 -3.54 8.75 -4.58
CA VAL A 156 -3.32 9.90 -5.48
C VAL A 156 -4.26 11.04 -5.09
N GLU A 157 -3.86 12.25 -5.42
CA GLU A 157 -4.72 13.42 -5.28
C GLU A 157 -5.51 13.63 -6.57
N GLN A 158 -6.83 13.65 -6.46
CA GLN A 158 -7.75 13.98 -7.55
C GLN A 158 -8.75 15.02 -7.07
N GLN A 159 -8.82 16.16 -7.76
CA GLN A 159 -9.75 17.26 -7.40
C GLN A 159 -9.65 17.66 -5.92
N SER A 160 -8.42 17.82 -5.43
CA SER A 160 -8.11 18.16 -4.03
C SER A 160 -8.55 17.12 -2.99
N ASN A 161 -8.90 15.92 -3.40
CA ASN A 161 -9.20 14.79 -2.51
C ASN A 161 -8.21 13.66 -2.72
N LEU A 162 -7.87 12.95 -1.65
CA LEU A 162 -7.11 11.72 -1.74
C LEU A 162 -8.02 10.56 -2.11
N LYS A 163 -7.58 9.76 -3.06
CA LYS A 163 -8.26 8.52 -3.48
C LYS A 163 -7.26 7.39 -3.60
N VAL A 164 -7.71 6.16 -3.41
CA VAL A 164 -6.90 4.99 -3.73
C VAL A 164 -6.55 5.01 -5.22
N TYR A 165 -5.28 4.75 -5.54
CA TYR A 165 -4.78 4.95 -6.90
C TYR A 165 -5.48 4.06 -7.94
N ASN A 166 -5.77 2.81 -7.60
CA ASN A 166 -6.37 1.87 -8.53
C ASN A 166 -7.13 0.74 -7.80
N ARG A 167 -7.90 -0.03 -8.57
CA ARG A 167 -8.75 -1.11 -8.07
C ARG A 167 -7.99 -2.28 -7.46
N ILE A 168 -6.78 -2.58 -7.95
CA ILE A 168 -5.94 -3.62 -7.37
C ILE A 168 -5.54 -3.21 -5.96
N TYR A 169 -5.13 -1.96 -5.75
CA TYR A 169 -4.78 -1.49 -4.40
C TYR A 169 -5.99 -1.43 -3.49
N GLU A 170 -7.15 -0.97 -4.00
CA GLU A 170 -8.40 -0.94 -3.23
C GLU A 170 -8.81 -2.34 -2.76
N SER A 171 -8.64 -3.35 -3.62
CA SER A 171 -8.97 -4.74 -3.29
C SER A 171 -7.94 -5.40 -2.36
N SER A 172 -6.65 -5.10 -2.54
CA SER A 172 -5.56 -5.70 -1.76
C SER A 172 -5.41 -5.07 -0.37
N PHE A 173 -5.56 -3.74 -0.29
CA PHE A 173 -5.48 -2.95 0.94
C PHE A 173 -6.87 -2.51 1.39
N ASN A 174 -7.82 -3.42 1.40
CA ASN A 174 -9.21 -3.18 1.76
C ASN A 174 -9.41 -2.93 3.27
N LEU A 175 -10.64 -2.66 3.68
CA LEU A 175 -10.97 -2.40 5.10
C LEU A 175 -10.58 -3.54 6.03
N ASP A 176 -10.70 -4.79 5.58
CA ASP A 176 -10.32 -5.95 6.39
C ASP A 176 -8.82 -5.97 6.66
N TRP A 177 -8.01 -5.68 5.62
CA TRP A 177 -6.58 -5.53 5.77
C TRP A 177 -6.23 -4.39 6.74
N VAL A 178 -6.83 -3.21 6.56
CA VAL A 178 -6.60 -2.05 7.43
C VAL A 178 -6.95 -2.36 8.89
N ASN A 179 -8.14 -2.95 9.12
CA ASN A 179 -8.59 -3.28 10.48
C ASN A 179 -7.69 -4.35 11.13
N ARG A 180 -7.19 -5.32 10.35
CA ARG A 180 -6.22 -6.31 10.83
C ARG A 180 -4.91 -5.63 11.25
N GLU A 181 -4.36 -4.73 10.41
CA GLU A 181 -3.12 -4.03 10.73
C GLU A 181 -3.28 -3.10 11.95
N LEU A 182 -4.39 -2.37 12.05
CA LEU A 182 -4.69 -1.56 13.24
C LEU A 182 -4.77 -2.41 14.52
N LYS A 183 -5.41 -3.58 14.44
CA LYS A 183 -5.50 -4.52 15.56
C LYS A 183 -4.14 -5.09 15.97
N ASN A 184 -3.20 -5.16 15.03
CA ASN A 184 -1.85 -5.69 15.28
C ASN A 184 -0.89 -4.65 15.86
N LEU A 185 -1.25 -3.37 15.88
CA LEU A 185 -0.43 -2.34 16.54
C LEU A 185 -0.30 -2.63 18.03
N ARG A 186 0.89 -2.39 18.57
CA ARG A 186 1.10 -2.50 20.02
C ARG A 186 0.28 -1.44 20.76
N PRO A 187 -0.37 -1.77 21.88
CA PRO A 187 -0.95 -0.77 22.76
C PRO A 187 0.12 0.25 23.21
N ASP A 188 -0.24 1.50 23.40
CA ASP A 188 0.70 2.58 23.73
C ASP A 188 1.60 2.27 24.94
N PHE A 189 1.02 1.69 26.00
CA PHE A 189 1.77 1.31 27.21
C PHE A 189 2.78 0.19 26.94
N TYR A 190 2.43 -0.79 26.11
CA TYR A 190 3.34 -1.86 25.72
C TYR A 190 4.39 -1.35 24.73
N HIS A 191 4.00 -0.48 23.79
CA HIS A 191 4.95 0.11 22.84
C HIS A 191 6.07 0.86 23.57
N THR A 192 5.72 1.67 24.59
CA THR A 192 6.71 2.42 25.38
C THR A 192 7.66 1.46 26.09
N ALA A 193 7.15 0.51 26.86
CA ALA A 193 7.95 -0.47 27.58
C ALA A 193 8.86 -1.29 26.64
N PHE A 194 8.30 -1.72 25.50
CA PHE A 194 9.07 -2.44 24.48
C PHE A 194 10.20 -1.59 23.90
N CYS A 195 9.98 -0.31 23.59
CA CYS A 195 11.01 0.57 23.05
C CYS A 195 12.12 0.80 24.09
N ASP A 196 11.80 1.04 25.35
CA ASP A 196 12.78 1.28 26.41
C ASP A 196 13.63 0.03 26.63
N TRP A 197 13.02 -1.15 26.71
CA TRP A 197 13.73 -2.42 26.79
C TRP A 197 14.60 -2.69 25.56
N PHE A 198 14.08 -2.47 24.36
CA PHE A 198 14.81 -2.68 23.11
C PHE A 198 16.01 -1.74 22.97
N ASN A 199 15.87 -0.47 23.39
CA ASN A 199 16.95 0.53 23.36
C ASN A 199 18.07 0.21 24.37
N SER A 200 17.78 -0.57 25.40
CA SER A 200 18.78 -1.10 26.34
C SER A 200 19.54 -2.33 25.78
N ASN A 201 19.44 -2.62 24.48
CA ASN A 201 19.90 -3.87 23.86
C ASN A 201 19.25 -5.13 24.43
N CYS A 202 18.02 -5.03 24.93
CA CYS A 202 17.25 -6.11 25.57
C CYS A 202 17.90 -6.61 26.91
N GLU A 203 18.65 -5.77 27.59
CA GLU A 203 19.36 -6.13 28.84
C GLU A 203 18.67 -5.58 30.09
N ASP A 204 17.96 -4.45 29.99
CA ASP A 204 17.29 -3.82 31.14
C ASP A 204 15.90 -4.42 31.40
N ASN A 205 15.86 -5.48 32.19
CA ASN A 205 14.63 -6.14 32.60
C ASN A 205 13.73 -5.29 33.51
N SER A 206 14.19 -4.12 33.97
CA SER A 206 13.35 -3.20 34.75
C SER A 206 12.27 -2.54 33.91
N GLN A 207 12.46 -2.48 32.60
CA GLN A 207 11.51 -1.93 31.61
C GLN A 207 10.41 -2.92 31.23
N LEU A 208 10.55 -4.19 31.60
CA LEU A 208 9.55 -5.22 31.27
C LEU A 208 8.25 -5.01 32.05
N LEU A 209 7.15 -5.25 31.37
CA LEU A 209 5.82 -5.14 31.96
C LEU A 209 5.59 -6.21 33.02
N ARG A 210 4.88 -5.83 34.10
CA ARG A 210 4.57 -6.72 35.24
C ARG A 210 3.11 -6.56 35.68
N GLY A 211 2.60 -7.55 36.41
CA GLY A 211 1.27 -7.48 36.99
C GLY A 211 0.16 -7.32 35.93
N GLU A 212 -0.74 -6.37 36.16
CA GLU A 212 -1.91 -6.13 35.31
C GLU A 212 -1.53 -5.77 33.89
N ASN A 213 -0.53 -4.88 33.70
CA ASN A 213 -0.04 -4.50 32.37
C ASN A 213 0.51 -5.68 31.56
N LEU A 214 1.16 -6.63 32.20
CA LEU A 214 1.60 -7.87 31.54
C LEU A 214 0.39 -8.75 31.16
N GLY A 215 -0.63 -8.83 32.06
CA GLY A 215 -1.89 -9.50 31.74
C GLY A 215 -2.59 -8.92 30.51
N ASP A 216 -2.64 -7.59 30.41
CA ASP A 216 -3.23 -6.90 29.26
C ASP A 216 -2.46 -7.13 27.97
N VAL A 217 -1.13 -7.17 28.02
CA VAL A 217 -0.31 -7.49 26.85
C VAL A 217 -0.48 -8.95 26.43
N LEU A 218 -0.55 -9.88 27.36
CA LEU A 218 -0.83 -11.29 27.06
C LEU A 218 -2.19 -11.46 26.39
N ALA A 219 -3.22 -10.78 26.89
CA ALA A 219 -4.55 -10.76 26.28
C ALA A 219 -4.52 -10.12 24.86
N TRP A 220 -3.79 -9.03 24.69
CA TRP A 220 -3.58 -8.43 23.38
C TRP A 220 -2.83 -9.37 22.43
N ALA A 221 -1.85 -10.15 22.92
CA ALA A 221 -1.03 -11.07 22.15
C ALA A 221 -1.77 -12.34 21.70
N GLU A 222 -2.89 -12.66 22.36
CA GLU A 222 -3.66 -13.88 22.10
C GLU A 222 -4.15 -13.94 20.64
N GLY A 223 -3.85 -15.05 19.97
CA GLY A 223 -4.23 -15.29 18.56
C GLY A 223 -3.48 -14.44 17.53
N LYS A 224 -2.39 -13.74 17.93
CA LYS A 224 -1.55 -12.96 17.01
C LYS A 224 -0.23 -13.66 16.71
N SER A 225 0.25 -13.49 15.50
CA SER A 225 1.62 -13.85 15.13
C SER A 225 2.54 -12.68 15.44
N LEU A 226 3.19 -12.72 16.58
CA LEU A 226 4.11 -11.69 17.03
C LEU A 226 5.50 -11.87 16.41
N ARG A 227 6.32 -10.82 16.47
CA ARG A 227 7.73 -10.91 16.08
C ARG A 227 8.56 -11.53 17.21
N ASP A 228 9.70 -12.13 16.89
CA ASP A 228 10.58 -12.80 17.87
C ASP A 228 10.90 -11.92 19.09
N ARG A 229 11.13 -10.62 18.87
CA ARG A 229 11.41 -9.66 19.93
C ARG A 229 10.22 -9.39 20.85
N ASP A 230 9.00 -9.44 20.33
CA ASP A 230 7.80 -9.33 21.16
C ASP A 230 7.66 -10.56 22.07
N TYR A 231 7.85 -11.75 21.50
CA TYR A 231 7.87 -12.98 22.31
C TYR A 231 8.94 -12.91 23.39
N GLN A 232 10.14 -12.46 23.06
CA GLN A 232 11.22 -12.31 24.03
C GLN A 232 10.87 -11.32 25.15
N CYS A 233 10.32 -10.15 24.81
CA CYS A 233 9.93 -9.10 25.75
C CYS A 233 8.79 -9.55 26.70
N ILE A 234 7.83 -10.32 26.19
CA ILE A 234 6.68 -10.79 26.98
C ILE A 234 7.04 -11.99 27.87
N SER A 235 8.06 -12.79 27.47
CA SER A 235 8.45 -14.05 28.16
C SER A 235 9.57 -13.86 29.16
N SER A 236 10.21 -12.70 29.19
CA SER A 236 11.30 -12.35 30.13
C SER A 236 10.77 -11.78 31.43
#